data_bdb58547748ff1b513cfb7828ce2fce0
#
_entry.id   bdb58547748ff1b513cfb7828ce2fce0
#
_cell.length_a   1.000
_cell.length_b   1.000
_cell.length_c   1.000
_cell.angle_alpha   90.00
_cell.angle_beta   90.00
_cell.angle_gamma   90.00
#
_symmetry.space_group_name_H-M   'P 1'
#
loop_
_entity.id
_entity.type
_entity.pdbx_description
1 polymer ?
#
loop_
_entity_poly.entity_id
_entity_poly.type
_entity_poly.pdbx_seq_one_letter_code
_entity_poly.pdbx_strand_id
1 'polypeptide(L)'
;MIVEPELRQMVQRRVLIMRHAQTIPNAPTDFERALTNQGKHDAKKIPSRIRSHGWIPNRIVVSSSRRTMETVELLAEYHGIPTEPNVELYLASTETIHEFIESTHSDETLLLVTHNPGCEMVLYQITGIYHAMPPGACAFLSESNGRWACERVLRPDEVNR
;
A
#
# COMPACT_ATOMS: atom_id res chain seq x y z
N MET A 1 -1.44 36.99 1.08
CA MET A 1 -0.57 36.14 1.91
C MET A 1 -1.31 34.88 2.32
N ILE A 2 -0.70 33.72 2.07
CA ILE A 2 -1.27 32.45 2.47
C ILE A 2 -1.17 32.31 3.98
N VAL A 3 -2.29 32.06 4.66
CA VAL A 3 -2.26 31.81 6.09
C VAL A 3 -1.78 30.38 6.36
N GLU A 4 -1.16 30.19 7.50
CA GLU A 4 -0.53 28.92 7.86
C GLU A 4 -1.45 27.71 7.79
N PRO A 5 -2.72 27.76 8.23
CA PRO A 5 -3.63 26.61 8.10
C PRO A 5 -3.87 26.17 6.65
N GLU A 6 -3.96 27.12 5.72
CA GLU A 6 -4.13 26.79 4.30
C GLU A 6 -2.89 26.11 3.74
N LEU A 7 -1.70 26.58 4.12
CA LEU A 7 -0.46 25.97 3.71
C LEU A 7 -0.34 24.54 4.24
N ARG A 8 -0.74 24.29 5.48
CA ARG A 8 -0.72 22.94 6.06
C ARG A 8 -1.66 21.98 5.35
N GLN A 9 -2.80 22.46 4.86
CA GLN A 9 -3.74 21.63 4.09
C GLN A 9 -3.19 21.28 2.72
N MET A 10 -2.34 22.14 2.15
CA MET A 10 -1.71 21.90 0.85
C MET A 10 -0.54 20.93 0.93
N VAL A 11 0.09 20.81 2.11
CA VAL A 11 1.26 19.94 2.34
C VAL A 11 0.79 18.73 3.14
N GLN A 12 0.38 17.70 2.43
CA GLN A 12 -0.20 16.50 3.02
C GLN A 12 0.59 15.27 2.63
N ARG A 13 0.90 14.43 3.63
CA ARG A 13 1.50 13.13 3.37
C ARG A 13 0.40 12.12 3.12
N ARG A 14 0.62 11.23 2.17
CA ARG A 14 -0.30 10.15 1.82
C ARG A 14 0.45 8.84 1.71
N VAL A 15 -0.19 7.77 2.19
CA VAL A 15 0.36 6.43 2.07
C VAL A 15 -0.73 5.49 1.58
N LEU A 16 -0.38 4.71 0.56
CA LEU A 16 -1.19 3.60 0.08
C LEU A 16 -0.56 2.33 0.64
N ILE A 17 -1.27 1.62 1.51
CA ILE A 17 -0.79 0.34 2.04
C ILE A 17 -1.48 -0.76 1.25
N MET A 18 -0.68 -1.54 0.52
CA MET A 18 -1.20 -2.63 -0.31
C MET A 18 -0.69 -3.97 0.18
N ARG A 19 -1.60 -4.92 0.36
CA ARG A 19 -1.24 -6.31 0.52
C ARG A 19 -1.00 -6.92 -0.85
N HIS A 20 0.04 -7.76 -1.00
CA HIS A 20 0.27 -8.48 -2.24
C HIS A 20 -1.01 -9.18 -2.73
N ALA A 21 -1.09 -9.44 -4.02
CA ALA A 21 -2.23 -10.14 -4.63
C ALA A 21 -2.25 -11.63 -4.25
N GLN A 22 -3.29 -12.33 -4.65
CA GLN A 22 -3.51 -13.74 -4.30
C GLN A 22 -2.35 -14.64 -4.73
N THR A 23 -1.97 -15.57 -3.85
CA THR A 23 -0.78 -16.41 -4.02
C THR A 23 -1.08 -17.89 -4.12
N ILE A 24 -0.17 -18.60 -4.79
CA ILE A 24 -0.13 -20.07 -4.80
C ILE A 24 0.40 -20.52 -3.43
N PRO A 25 -0.24 -21.50 -2.76
CA PRO A 25 0.17 -21.92 -1.42
C PRO A 25 1.49 -22.71 -1.40
N ASN A 26 1.85 -23.38 -2.49
CA ASN A 26 2.99 -24.29 -2.54
C ASN A 26 4.20 -23.66 -3.21
N ALA A 27 5.35 -23.71 -2.53
CA ALA A 27 6.66 -23.30 -3.03
C ALA A 27 7.72 -23.94 -2.12
N PRO A 28 9.00 -24.01 -2.54
CA PRO A 28 10.06 -24.50 -1.67
C PRO A 28 10.15 -23.76 -0.34
N THR A 29 9.92 -22.43 -0.36
CA THR A 29 9.87 -21.60 0.85
C THR A 29 8.71 -20.63 0.73
N ASP A 30 8.27 -20.08 1.87
CA ASP A 30 7.23 -19.04 1.87
C ASP A 30 7.66 -17.84 1.02
N PHE A 31 8.92 -17.44 1.11
CA PHE A 31 9.47 -16.28 0.40
C PHE A 31 9.33 -16.42 -1.13
N GLU A 32 9.36 -17.66 -1.64
CA GLU A 32 9.33 -17.95 -3.07
C GLU A 32 7.92 -18.18 -3.63
N ARG A 33 6.88 -18.03 -2.80
CA ARG A 33 5.50 -18.23 -3.27
C ARG A 33 5.12 -17.18 -4.32
N ALA A 34 4.57 -17.65 -5.43
CA ALA A 34 4.20 -16.81 -6.57
C ALA A 34 2.71 -16.42 -6.52
N LEU A 35 2.33 -15.47 -7.35
CA LEU A 35 0.92 -15.11 -7.55
C LEU A 35 0.19 -16.18 -8.34
N THR A 36 -1.12 -16.32 -8.07
CA THR A 36 -2.03 -17.09 -8.93
C THR A 36 -2.37 -16.26 -10.17
N ASN A 37 -3.00 -16.90 -11.17
CA ASN A 37 -3.51 -16.15 -12.33
C ASN A 37 -4.55 -15.12 -11.90
N GLN A 38 -5.42 -15.46 -10.94
CA GLN A 38 -6.38 -14.51 -10.39
C GLN A 38 -5.70 -13.33 -9.72
N GLY A 39 -4.65 -13.59 -8.94
CA GLY A 39 -3.87 -12.54 -8.29
C GLY A 39 -3.24 -11.60 -9.30
N LYS A 40 -2.71 -12.14 -10.39
CA LYS A 40 -2.13 -11.32 -11.47
C LYS A 40 -3.20 -10.44 -12.12
N HIS A 41 -4.37 -10.99 -12.36
CA HIS A 41 -5.49 -10.27 -12.94
C HIS A 41 -5.95 -9.13 -12.03
N ASP A 42 -6.09 -9.41 -10.73
CA ASP A 42 -6.49 -8.41 -9.73
C ASP A 42 -5.47 -7.27 -9.64
N ALA A 43 -4.17 -7.59 -9.60
CA ALA A 43 -3.12 -6.60 -9.49
C ALA A 43 -3.12 -5.60 -10.65
N LYS A 44 -3.34 -6.08 -11.87
CA LYS A 44 -3.34 -5.23 -13.06
C LYS A 44 -4.38 -4.12 -13.01
N LYS A 45 -5.45 -4.29 -12.25
CA LYS A 45 -6.54 -3.30 -12.16
C LYS A 45 -6.29 -2.22 -11.11
N ILE A 46 -5.35 -2.44 -10.21
CA ILE A 46 -5.17 -1.56 -9.05
C ILE A 46 -4.80 -0.12 -9.44
N PRO A 47 -3.84 0.15 -10.34
CA PRO A 47 -3.47 1.53 -10.64
C PRO A 47 -4.63 2.38 -11.14
N SER A 48 -5.48 1.86 -12.01
CA SER A 48 -6.62 2.63 -12.53
C SER A 48 -7.64 2.90 -11.42
N ARG A 49 -7.84 1.96 -10.51
CA ARG A 49 -8.73 2.15 -9.37
C ARG A 49 -8.20 3.21 -8.41
N ILE A 50 -6.91 3.19 -8.12
CA ILE A 50 -6.28 4.22 -7.30
C ILE A 50 -6.40 5.59 -7.96
N ARG A 51 -6.11 5.67 -9.27
CA ARG A 51 -6.19 6.92 -10.02
C ARG A 51 -7.60 7.48 -10.03
N SER A 52 -8.64 6.63 -10.07
CA SER A 52 -10.04 7.09 -10.06
C SER A 52 -10.39 7.85 -8.79
N HIS A 53 -9.64 7.69 -7.72
CA HIS A 53 -9.80 8.44 -6.47
C HIS A 53 -8.87 9.66 -6.39
N GLY A 54 -8.18 10.00 -7.47
CA GLY A 54 -7.32 11.17 -7.52
C GLY A 54 -5.94 10.99 -6.89
N TRP A 55 -5.52 9.75 -6.63
CA TRP A 55 -4.22 9.47 -6.01
C TRP A 55 -3.25 8.88 -7.02
N ILE A 56 -2.00 9.34 -6.97
CA ILE A 56 -0.91 8.83 -7.79
C ILE A 56 0.32 8.72 -6.89
N PRO A 57 0.86 7.51 -6.69
CA PRO A 57 2.09 7.39 -5.90
C PRO A 57 3.28 7.99 -6.65
N ASN A 58 4.22 8.53 -5.91
CA ASN A 58 5.49 9.02 -6.47
C ASN A 58 6.71 8.31 -5.89
N ARG A 59 6.49 7.35 -5.01
CA ARG A 59 7.54 6.46 -4.48
C ARG A 59 6.90 5.13 -4.09
N ILE A 60 7.61 4.03 -4.36
CA ILE A 60 7.16 2.69 -4.01
C ILE A 60 8.23 2.01 -3.16
N VAL A 61 7.83 1.43 -2.03
CA VAL A 61 8.67 0.55 -1.25
C VAL A 61 7.95 -0.79 -1.16
N VAL A 62 8.63 -1.87 -1.50
CA VAL A 62 8.01 -3.19 -1.64
C VAL A 62 8.83 -4.26 -0.93
N SER A 63 8.15 -5.17 -0.22
CA SER A 63 8.80 -6.34 0.36
C SER A 63 9.50 -7.15 -0.73
N SER A 64 10.69 -7.66 -0.43
CA SER A 64 11.53 -8.38 -1.39
C SER A 64 11.02 -9.77 -1.74
N SER A 65 9.95 -10.27 -1.12
CA SER A 65 9.42 -11.60 -1.43
C SER A 65 8.89 -11.67 -2.87
N ARG A 66 8.85 -12.88 -3.41
CA ARG A 66 8.38 -13.08 -4.79
C ARG A 66 6.98 -12.53 -5.01
N ARG A 67 6.03 -12.81 -4.12
CA ARG A 67 4.63 -12.39 -4.30
C ARG A 67 4.44 -10.88 -4.29
N THR A 68 5.19 -10.17 -3.47
CA THR A 68 5.13 -8.70 -3.45
C THR A 68 5.82 -8.09 -4.68
N MET A 69 6.96 -8.63 -5.06
CA MET A 69 7.67 -8.15 -6.26
C MET A 69 6.86 -8.40 -7.52
N GLU A 70 6.24 -9.58 -7.67
CA GLU A 70 5.36 -9.86 -8.80
C GLU A 70 4.14 -8.95 -8.83
N THR A 71 3.58 -8.62 -7.66
CA THR A 71 2.47 -7.69 -7.57
C THR A 71 2.85 -6.34 -8.16
N VAL A 72 3.99 -5.78 -7.73
CA VAL A 72 4.45 -4.47 -8.21
C VAL A 72 4.75 -4.49 -9.71
N GLU A 73 5.33 -5.56 -10.23
CA GLU A 73 5.60 -5.70 -11.67
C GLU A 73 4.33 -5.54 -12.52
N LEU A 74 3.19 -5.93 -11.98
CA LEU A 74 1.92 -5.88 -12.69
C LEU A 74 1.23 -4.53 -12.61
N LEU A 75 1.76 -3.60 -11.81
CA LEU A 75 1.26 -2.23 -11.70
C LEU A 75 1.89 -1.37 -12.81
N ALA A 76 1.51 -1.64 -14.06
CA ALA A 76 2.21 -1.12 -15.24
C ALA A 76 2.30 0.41 -15.29
N GLU A 77 1.26 1.10 -14.85
CA GLU A 77 1.26 2.58 -14.83
C GLU A 77 2.36 3.14 -13.94
N TYR A 78 2.89 2.34 -13.02
CA TYR A 78 3.87 2.80 -12.02
C TYR A 78 5.31 2.45 -12.35
N HIS A 79 5.59 1.87 -13.53
CA HIS A 79 6.94 1.41 -13.87
C HIS A 79 7.99 2.52 -13.93
N GLY A 80 7.58 3.77 -14.11
CA GLY A 80 8.49 4.90 -14.09
C GLY A 80 8.71 5.51 -12.71
N ILE A 81 8.06 4.99 -11.68
CA ILE A 81 8.14 5.51 -10.31
C ILE A 81 9.33 4.87 -9.59
N PRO A 82 10.14 5.65 -8.85
CA PRO A 82 11.23 5.08 -8.05
C PRO A 82 10.71 3.98 -7.11
N THR A 83 11.29 2.79 -7.21
CA THR A 83 10.85 1.60 -6.49
C THR A 83 12.01 0.98 -5.73
N GLU A 84 11.83 0.79 -4.43
CA GLU A 84 12.84 0.22 -3.55
C GLU A 84 12.34 -1.11 -2.98
N PRO A 85 12.94 -2.26 -3.38
CA PRO A 85 12.73 -3.51 -2.67
C PRO A 85 13.39 -3.43 -1.29
N ASN A 86 12.71 -3.94 -0.28
CA ASN A 86 13.23 -3.88 1.09
C ASN A 86 12.84 -5.14 1.86
N VAL A 87 13.86 -5.91 2.28
CA VAL A 87 13.65 -7.17 2.98
C VAL A 87 13.03 -6.97 4.37
N GLU A 88 13.19 -5.80 4.98
CA GLU A 88 12.61 -5.52 6.29
C GLU A 88 11.07 -5.53 6.26
N LEU A 89 10.48 -5.36 5.09
CA LEU A 89 9.04 -5.44 4.94
C LEU A 89 8.52 -6.88 4.84
N TYR A 90 9.41 -7.87 4.66
CA TYR A 90 8.99 -9.25 4.58
C TYR A 90 8.43 -9.71 5.93
N LEU A 91 7.13 -10.05 5.96
CA LEU A 91 6.38 -10.43 7.16
C LEU A 91 6.58 -9.42 8.31
N ALA A 92 6.63 -8.15 7.97
CA ALA A 92 6.98 -7.08 8.89
C ALA A 92 5.97 -6.92 10.02
N SER A 93 6.47 -6.52 11.19
CA SER A 93 5.65 -6.17 12.34
C SER A 93 4.92 -4.83 12.10
N THR A 94 3.92 -4.57 12.91
CA THR A 94 3.21 -3.30 12.91
C THR A 94 4.16 -2.11 13.08
N GLU A 95 5.14 -2.25 13.98
CA GLU A 95 6.11 -1.19 14.27
C GLU A 95 6.97 -0.88 13.05
N THR A 96 7.44 -1.91 12.35
CA THR A 96 8.25 -1.72 11.15
C THR A 96 7.46 -1.02 10.05
N ILE A 97 6.22 -1.46 9.82
CA ILE A 97 5.36 -0.81 8.81
C ILE A 97 5.09 0.64 9.19
N HIS A 98 4.84 0.90 10.47
CA HIS A 98 4.61 2.26 10.96
C HIS A 98 5.81 3.17 10.74
N GLU A 99 7.04 2.65 10.90
CA GLU A 99 8.26 3.41 10.61
C GLU A 99 8.33 3.83 9.15
N PHE A 100 7.95 2.94 8.21
CA PHE A 100 7.90 3.30 6.79
C PHE A 100 6.83 4.37 6.52
N ILE A 101 5.67 4.27 7.16
CA ILE A 101 4.62 5.28 7.05
C ILE A 101 5.15 6.64 7.49
N GLU A 102 5.80 6.70 8.64
CA GLU A 102 6.34 7.95 9.19
C GLU A 102 7.52 8.50 8.38
N SER A 103 8.18 7.67 7.58
CA SER A 103 9.28 8.10 6.71
C SER A 103 8.82 8.89 5.49
N THR A 104 7.51 8.94 5.23
CA THR A 104 6.95 9.64 4.08
C THR A 104 7.19 11.13 4.19
N HIS A 105 7.68 11.74 3.11
CA HIS A 105 7.97 13.17 3.08
C HIS A 105 6.70 13.99 2.79
N SER A 106 6.77 15.29 3.12
CA SER A 106 5.71 16.25 2.78
C SER A 106 5.44 16.21 1.28
N ASP A 107 4.17 16.27 0.91
CA ASP A 107 3.71 16.22 -0.49
C ASP A 107 4.01 14.88 -1.20
N GLU A 108 4.45 13.87 -0.45
CA GLU A 108 4.72 12.56 -1.01
C GLU A 108 3.52 11.65 -0.88
N THR A 109 3.29 10.82 -1.89
CA THR A 109 2.37 9.69 -1.81
C THR A 109 3.19 8.42 -1.97
N LEU A 110 3.33 7.68 -0.87
CA LEU A 110 4.08 6.42 -0.83
C LEU A 110 3.15 5.25 -1.10
N LEU A 111 3.52 4.37 -2.01
CA LEU A 111 2.89 3.05 -2.12
C LEU A 111 3.77 2.04 -1.39
N LEU A 112 3.22 1.43 -0.36
CA LEU A 112 3.90 0.44 0.46
C LEU A 112 3.26 -0.92 0.23
N VAL A 113 4.00 -1.87 -0.34
CA VAL A 113 3.47 -3.19 -0.67
C VAL A 113 4.08 -4.23 0.27
N THR A 114 3.25 -4.83 1.10
CA THR A 114 3.70 -5.71 2.17
C THR A 114 2.69 -6.83 2.47
N HIS A 115 2.65 -7.32 3.70
CA HIS A 115 1.99 -8.56 4.07
C HIS A 115 1.00 -8.37 5.23
N ASN A 116 0.05 -9.30 5.34
CA ASN A 116 -0.71 -9.51 6.56
C ASN A 116 0.06 -10.46 7.49
N PRO A 117 -0.15 -10.40 8.80
CA PRO A 117 -1.16 -9.57 9.49
C PRO A 117 -0.75 -8.10 9.65
N GLY A 118 0.46 -7.73 9.27
CA GLY A 118 0.97 -6.37 9.46
C GLY A 118 0.09 -5.28 8.88
N CYS A 119 -0.43 -5.48 7.67
CA CYS A 119 -1.31 -4.50 7.02
C CYS A 119 -2.56 -4.22 7.88
N GLU A 120 -3.26 -5.28 8.29
CA GLU A 120 -4.48 -5.13 9.09
C GLU A 120 -4.19 -4.56 10.47
N MET A 121 -3.11 -4.99 11.08
CA MET A 121 -2.75 -4.53 12.42
C MET A 121 -2.34 -3.07 12.46
N VAL A 122 -1.59 -2.59 11.46
CA VAL A 122 -1.21 -1.17 11.42
C VAL A 122 -2.42 -0.28 11.17
N LEU A 123 -3.36 -0.72 10.35
CA LEU A 123 -4.62 0.02 10.15
C LEU A 123 -5.43 0.10 11.43
N TYR A 124 -5.54 -1.01 12.15
CA TYR A 124 -6.21 -1.02 13.44
C TYR A 124 -5.55 -0.08 14.45
N GLN A 125 -4.24 -0.08 14.49
CA GLN A 125 -3.48 0.78 15.39
C GLN A 125 -3.72 2.27 15.08
N ILE A 126 -3.78 2.61 13.80
CA ILE A 126 -3.97 3.99 13.36
C ILE A 126 -5.41 4.46 13.55
N THR A 127 -6.39 3.62 13.23
CA THR A 127 -7.80 4.02 13.15
C THR A 127 -8.64 3.60 14.35
N GLY A 128 -8.20 2.58 15.09
CA GLY A 128 -9.02 1.95 16.13
C GLY A 128 -10.14 1.06 15.59
N ILE A 129 -10.21 0.86 14.27
CA ILE A 129 -11.23 0.08 13.59
C ILE A 129 -10.58 -1.01 12.77
N TYR A 130 -11.13 -2.23 12.82
CA TYR A 130 -10.65 -3.32 11.98
C TYR A 130 -11.06 -3.12 10.52
N HIS A 131 -10.08 -3.18 9.63
CA HIS A 131 -10.30 -3.15 8.19
C HIS A 131 -9.70 -4.41 7.58
N ALA A 132 -10.55 -5.25 6.98
CA ALA A 132 -10.06 -6.46 6.33
C ALA A 132 -9.23 -6.11 5.09
N MET A 133 -8.06 -6.74 4.99
CA MET A 133 -7.15 -6.57 3.86
C MET A 133 -6.93 -7.92 3.19
N PRO A 134 -7.88 -8.39 2.36
CA PRO A 134 -7.65 -9.59 1.57
C PRO A 134 -6.51 -9.37 0.57
N PRO A 135 -5.96 -10.46 -0.02
CA PRO A 135 -4.89 -10.30 -1.00
C PRO A 135 -5.25 -9.31 -2.11
N GLY A 136 -4.37 -8.37 -2.39
CA GLY A 136 -4.59 -7.33 -3.39
C GLY A 136 -5.31 -6.09 -2.89
N ALA A 137 -5.72 -6.05 -1.63
CA ALA A 137 -6.38 -4.87 -1.06
C ALA A 137 -5.41 -3.72 -0.89
N CYS A 138 -5.92 -2.51 -1.00
CA CYS A 138 -5.13 -1.28 -0.86
C CYS A 138 -5.87 -0.27 0.00
N ALA A 139 -5.24 0.16 1.10
CA ALA A 139 -5.80 1.16 2.01
C ALA A 139 -5.19 2.53 1.74
N PHE A 140 -6.04 3.56 1.78
CA PHE A 140 -5.66 4.95 1.51
C PHE A 140 -5.51 5.70 2.83
N LEU A 141 -4.28 6.03 3.21
CA LEU A 141 -4.01 6.78 4.43
C LEU A 141 -3.60 8.20 4.10
N SER A 142 -4.18 9.16 4.79
CA SER A 142 -3.77 10.57 4.68
C SER A 142 -3.51 11.13 6.06
N GLU A 143 -2.54 12.03 6.13
CA GLU A 143 -2.19 12.72 7.36
C GLU A 143 -2.77 14.13 7.35
N SER A 144 -3.36 14.51 8.49
CA SER A 144 -3.87 15.85 8.71
C SER A 144 -3.54 16.25 10.14
N ASN A 145 -2.80 17.36 10.31
CA ASN A 145 -2.40 17.86 11.63
C ASN A 145 -1.69 16.80 12.49
N GLY A 146 -0.79 16.03 11.88
CA GLY A 146 -0.03 14.99 12.57
C GLY A 146 -0.79 13.70 12.83
N ARG A 147 -2.02 13.59 12.35
CA ARG A 147 -2.85 12.39 12.55
C ARG A 147 -3.13 11.71 11.23
N TRP A 148 -2.94 10.39 11.20
CA TRP A 148 -3.28 9.56 10.05
C TRP A 148 -4.72 9.08 10.14
N ALA A 149 -5.39 9.07 9.00
CA ALA A 149 -6.74 8.53 8.88
C ALA A 149 -6.81 7.63 7.66
N CYS A 150 -7.63 6.58 7.71
CA CYS A 150 -7.90 5.73 6.57
C CYS A 150 -9.14 6.23 5.85
N GLU A 151 -8.98 6.71 4.61
CA GLU A 151 -10.08 7.26 3.83
C GLU A 151 -10.94 6.16 3.21
N ARG A 152 -10.30 5.07 2.76
CA ARG A 152 -10.98 3.94 2.14
C ARG A 152 -10.05 2.74 2.04
N VAL A 153 -10.64 1.57 1.78
CA VAL A 153 -9.89 0.36 1.42
C VAL A 153 -10.51 -0.18 0.13
N LEU A 154 -9.68 -0.33 -0.89
CA LEU A 154 -10.08 -1.00 -2.13
C LEU A 154 -9.81 -2.49 -1.99
N ARG A 155 -10.79 -3.32 -2.34
CA ARG A 155 -10.66 -4.78 -2.31
C ARG A 155 -10.94 -5.35 -3.70
N PRO A 156 -10.22 -6.40 -4.14
CA PRO A 156 -10.33 -6.90 -5.51
C PRO A 156 -11.74 -7.31 -5.92
N ASP A 157 -12.51 -7.86 -5.00
CA ASP A 157 -13.87 -8.33 -5.26
C ASP A 157 -14.94 -7.23 -5.15
N GLU A 158 -14.56 -6.02 -4.80
CA GLU A 158 -15.47 -4.87 -4.70
C GLU A 158 -15.36 -4.02 -5.97
N VAL A 159 -15.87 -4.55 -7.07
CA VAL A 159 -15.81 -3.88 -8.35
C VAL A 159 -16.77 -2.69 -8.36
N ASN A 160 -16.37 -1.56 -8.96
CA ASN A 160 -17.20 -0.38 -9.17
C ASN A 160 -17.56 0.39 -7.89
N ARG A 161 -16.72 0.37 -6.91
CA ARG A 161 -16.91 1.16 -5.70
C ARG A 161 -15.82 2.19 -5.50
#